data_1da79d111649068be037b194455584b0
#
_entry.id   1da79d111649068be037b194455584b0
#
_cell.length_a   1.000
_cell.length_b   1.000
_cell.length_c   1.000
_cell.angle_alpha   90.00
_cell.angle_beta   90.00
_cell.angle_gamma   90.00
#
_symmetry.space_group_name_H-M   'P 1'
#
loop_
_entity.id
_entity.type
_entity.pdbx_description
1 polymer ?
#
loop_
_entity_poly.entity_id
_entity_poly.type
_entity_poly.pdbx_seq_one_letter_code
_entity_poly.pdbx_strand_id
1 'polypeptide(L)'
;GHPSQTHADQVGDGYADAWGGDAGGFSQAQGFGPFDLEYGDSIRIILAEGVNGISRLKSIDVGNNWFQHDGSNSLQKPGGGTTTDKDEYKRLWVQTGADSLFDTFDRATSNFNTGYTLNHPPAPPSEFQVNSGGDRIVLSWKGESAESHPNFDGYSIYRAIAKPDTVYEKIFECSASDNVNEFNDMTPQRGFNYYYYIVSKDDGSQNEIFPGTPLVSSKFYTMTNKPAFLRRPAGA
;
A
#
# COMPACT_ATOMS: atom_id res chain seq x y z
N GLY A 1 -7.16 -32.70 19.71
CA GLY A 1 -6.71 -31.57 18.93
C GLY A 1 -6.62 -32.01 17.48
N HIS A 2 -7.22 -31.26 16.60
CA HIS A 2 -6.91 -31.44 15.19
C HIS A 2 -5.42 -31.17 15.00
N PRO A 3 -4.70 -32.03 14.28
CA PRO A 3 -3.36 -31.69 13.87
C PRO A 3 -3.44 -30.34 13.16
N SER A 4 -2.61 -29.40 13.58
CA SER A 4 -2.48 -28.15 12.88
C SER A 4 -2.07 -28.45 11.45
N GLN A 5 -2.99 -28.27 10.52
CA GLN A 5 -2.63 -28.26 9.12
C GLN A 5 -1.84 -26.99 8.86
N THR A 6 -0.69 -27.15 8.28
CA THR A 6 0.10 -25.99 7.85
C THR A 6 -0.57 -25.32 6.66
N HIS A 7 -0.23 -24.06 6.40
CA HIS A 7 -0.69 -23.37 5.20
C HIS A 7 -0.37 -24.17 3.93
N ALA A 8 0.80 -24.81 3.87
CA ALA A 8 1.21 -25.66 2.75
C ALA A 8 0.30 -26.88 2.57
N ASP A 9 -0.19 -27.46 3.68
CA ASP A 9 -1.11 -28.62 3.60
C ASP A 9 -2.51 -28.20 3.10
N GLN A 10 -2.91 -26.94 3.32
CA GLN A 10 -4.21 -26.41 2.91
C GLN A 10 -4.24 -25.87 1.49
N VAL A 11 -3.16 -25.23 1.06
CA VAL A 11 -3.08 -24.56 -0.25
C VAL A 11 -2.10 -25.24 -1.22
N GLY A 12 -1.47 -26.33 -0.82
CA GLY A 12 -0.51 -27.06 -1.62
C GLY A 12 0.66 -26.15 -2.02
N ASP A 13 0.96 -26.11 -3.29
CA ASP A 13 1.99 -25.24 -3.86
C ASP A 13 1.56 -23.79 -4.11
N GLY A 14 0.38 -23.43 -3.61
CA GLY A 14 -0.21 -22.09 -3.72
C GLY A 14 -1.14 -21.89 -4.91
N TYR A 15 -1.53 -22.97 -5.59
CA TYR A 15 -2.53 -22.94 -6.65
C TYR A 15 -3.84 -23.60 -6.21
N ALA A 16 -4.92 -22.84 -6.28
CA ALA A 16 -6.27 -23.40 -6.09
C ALA A 16 -6.58 -24.49 -7.12
N ASP A 17 -5.99 -24.42 -8.29
CA ASP A 17 -6.16 -25.38 -9.39
C ASP A 17 -5.65 -26.79 -9.07
N ALA A 18 -4.71 -26.95 -8.12
CA ALA A 18 -4.20 -28.25 -7.66
C ALA A 18 -5.30 -29.10 -7.00
N TRP A 19 -6.41 -28.50 -6.61
CA TRP A 19 -7.53 -29.14 -5.89
C TRP A 19 -8.73 -29.49 -6.78
N GLY A 20 -8.55 -29.56 -8.09
CA GLY A 20 -9.56 -30.11 -8.98
C GLY A 20 -10.35 -29.10 -9.81
N GLY A 21 -9.86 -27.91 -9.97
CA GLY A 21 -10.31 -26.99 -11.02
C GLY A 21 -11.62 -26.22 -10.79
N ASP A 22 -12.29 -26.45 -9.67
CA ASP A 22 -13.47 -25.66 -9.34
C ASP A 22 -13.07 -24.42 -8.52
N ALA A 23 -13.32 -23.24 -9.08
CA ALA A 23 -13.21 -21.98 -8.38
C ALA A 23 -14.27 -21.90 -7.28
N GLY A 24 -14.02 -22.56 -6.16
CA GLY A 24 -14.86 -22.57 -4.99
C GLY A 24 -14.23 -21.79 -3.83
N GLY A 25 -15.07 -21.30 -2.93
CA GLY A 25 -14.59 -20.76 -1.65
C GLY A 25 -14.13 -21.90 -0.72
N PHE A 26 -13.09 -21.60 0.06
CA PHE A 26 -12.69 -22.49 1.15
C PHE A 26 -13.49 -22.15 2.39
N SER A 27 -13.94 -23.19 3.12
CA SER A 27 -14.51 -23.04 4.46
C SER A 27 -13.49 -23.52 5.48
N GLN A 28 -13.35 -22.77 6.57
CA GLN A 28 -12.45 -23.11 7.67
C GLN A 28 -13.25 -23.20 8.97
N ALA A 29 -12.99 -24.24 9.76
CA ALA A 29 -13.47 -24.37 11.12
C ALA A 29 -12.30 -24.20 12.09
N GLN A 30 -12.40 -23.24 13.00
CA GLN A 30 -11.40 -23.00 14.05
C GLN A 30 -12.00 -23.42 15.40
N GLY A 31 -11.35 -24.35 16.10
CA GLY A 31 -11.73 -24.80 17.42
C GLY A 31 -10.82 -24.18 18.49
N PHE A 32 -11.43 -23.68 19.56
CA PHE A 32 -10.72 -23.14 20.73
C PHE A 32 -11.06 -23.96 21.95
N GLY A 33 -10.06 -24.41 22.71
CA GLY A 33 -10.25 -25.22 23.89
C GLY A 33 -9.66 -26.63 23.76
N PRO A 34 -9.89 -27.53 24.74
CA PRO A 34 -10.77 -27.34 25.89
C PRO A 34 -10.23 -26.35 26.92
N PHE A 35 -11.13 -25.67 27.63
CA PHE A 35 -10.83 -24.79 28.75
C PHE A 35 -11.52 -25.27 29.99
N ASP A 36 -10.77 -25.35 31.10
CA ASP A 36 -11.34 -25.56 32.43
C ASP A 36 -11.60 -24.18 33.05
N LEU A 37 -12.88 -23.89 33.32
CA LEU A 37 -13.33 -22.61 33.87
C LEU A 37 -13.98 -22.80 35.22
N GLU A 38 -13.56 -22.01 36.20
CA GLU A 38 -14.20 -21.91 37.49
C GLU A 38 -15.24 -20.77 37.52
N TYR A 39 -16.03 -20.69 38.59
CA TYR A 39 -17.02 -19.63 38.73
C TYR A 39 -16.33 -18.23 38.78
N GLY A 40 -16.68 -17.36 37.84
CA GLY A 40 -16.09 -16.02 37.70
C GLY A 40 -14.99 -15.92 36.66
N ASP A 41 -14.53 -17.03 36.11
CA ASP A 41 -13.55 -17.03 35.02
C ASP A 41 -14.15 -16.56 33.71
N SER A 42 -13.34 -15.95 32.89
CA SER A 42 -13.71 -15.53 31.55
C SER A 42 -12.59 -15.81 30.55
N ILE A 43 -12.96 -16.16 29.34
CA ILE A 43 -12.04 -16.28 28.20
C ILE A 43 -12.35 -15.21 27.19
N ARG A 44 -11.30 -14.56 26.70
CA ARG A 44 -11.37 -13.63 25.59
C ARG A 44 -10.65 -14.22 24.38
N ILE A 45 -11.37 -14.44 23.29
CA ILE A 45 -10.81 -14.90 22.02
C ILE A 45 -10.82 -13.72 21.05
N ILE A 46 -9.69 -13.48 20.41
CA ILE A 46 -9.52 -12.41 19.43
C ILE A 46 -9.07 -13.05 18.12
N LEU A 47 -9.80 -12.77 17.06
CA LEU A 47 -9.50 -13.21 15.73
C LEU A 47 -9.01 -12.01 14.91
N ALA A 48 -7.98 -12.23 14.12
CA ALA A 48 -7.52 -11.27 13.11
C ALA A 48 -7.72 -11.89 11.73
N GLU A 49 -8.39 -11.14 10.86
CA GLU A 49 -8.54 -11.49 9.46
C GLU A 49 -7.85 -10.42 8.63
N GLY A 50 -7.17 -10.84 7.57
CA GLY A 50 -6.43 -9.91 6.72
C GLY A 50 -6.24 -10.45 5.31
N VAL A 51 -6.08 -9.53 4.38
CA VAL A 51 -5.70 -9.79 2.99
C VAL A 51 -4.54 -8.87 2.63
N ASN A 52 -3.56 -9.40 1.95
CA ASN A 52 -2.46 -8.62 1.40
C ASN A 52 -1.86 -9.36 0.20
N GLY A 53 -0.93 -8.72 -0.51
CA GLY A 53 -0.29 -9.28 -1.69
C GLY A 53 0.85 -8.41 -2.19
N ILE A 54 1.34 -8.69 -3.38
CA ILE A 54 2.34 -7.85 -4.02
C ILE A 54 1.75 -6.47 -4.36
N SER A 55 2.60 -5.44 -4.39
CA SER A 55 2.17 -4.08 -4.73
C SER A 55 1.53 -4.01 -6.12
N ARG A 56 0.62 -3.06 -6.32
CA ARG A 56 -0.04 -2.85 -7.62
C ARG A 56 0.97 -2.61 -8.75
N LEU A 57 2.02 -1.84 -8.50
CA LEU A 57 3.09 -1.59 -9.47
C LEU A 57 3.78 -2.89 -9.87
N LYS A 58 4.12 -3.72 -8.87
CA LYS A 58 4.76 -5.01 -9.15
C LYS A 58 3.82 -5.99 -9.84
N SER A 59 2.53 -5.97 -9.52
CA SER A 59 1.52 -6.78 -10.22
C SER A 59 1.43 -6.42 -11.69
N ILE A 60 1.47 -5.13 -12.04
CA ILE A 60 1.46 -4.66 -13.42
C ILE A 60 2.74 -5.06 -14.15
N ASP A 61 3.90 -4.88 -13.51
CA ASP A 61 5.20 -5.27 -14.07
C ASP A 61 5.26 -6.79 -14.35
N VAL A 62 4.90 -7.60 -13.36
CA VAL A 62 4.86 -9.06 -13.49
C VAL A 62 3.86 -9.50 -14.55
N GLY A 63 2.68 -8.89 -14.58
CA GLY A 63 1.64 -9.18 -15.56
C GLY A 63 2.07 -8.85 -17.00
N ASN A 64 2.69 -7.70 -17.19
CA ASN A 64 3.21 -7.29 -18.50
C ASN A 64 4.32 -8.23 -18.97
N ASN A 65 5.28 -8.54 -18.11
CA ASN A 65 6.37 -9.46 -18.44
C ASN A 65 5.85 -10.86 -18.77
N TRP A 66 4.89 -11.35 -18.00
CA TRP A 66 4.25 -12.64 -18.27
C TRP A 66 3.49 -12.64 -19.59
N PHE A 67 2.73 -11.58 -19.87
CA PHE A 67 1.92 -11.47 -21.09
C PHE A 67 2.77 -11.34 -22.37
N GLN A 68 3.86 -10.56 -22.30
CA GLN A 68 4.73 -10.30 -23.45
C GLN A 68 5.78 -11.40 -23.69
N HIS A 69 5.94 -12.34 -22.75
CA HIS A 69 6.97 -13.36 -22.83
C HIS A 69 6.61 -14.42 -23.88
N ASP A 70 7.51 -14.58 -24.86
CA ASP A 70 7.38 -15.52 -25.98
C ASP A 70 8.26 -16.77 -25.84
N GLY A 71 8.94 -16.94 -24.70
CA GLY A 71 9.86 -18.05 -24.42
C GLY A 71 11.31 -17.79 -24.83
N SER A 72 11.62 -16.68 -25.52
CA SER A 72 12.96 -16.38 -26.00
C SER A 72 13.86 -15.70 -24.95
N ASN A 73 13.27 -14.94 -24.05
CA ASN A 73 13.98 -14.16 -23.04
C ASN A 73 13.87 -14.79 -21.65
N SER A 74 14.89 -14.60 -20.83
CA SER A 74 14.83 -15.01 -19.43
C SER A 74 14.15 -13.96 -18.57
N LEU A 75 13.28 -14.41 -17.66
CA LEU A 75 12.55 -13.63 -16.69
C LEU A 75 13.22 -13.69 -15.32
N GLN A 76 13.36 -12.54 -14.66
CA GLN A 76 14.05 -12.42 -13.39
C GLN A 76 13.15 -12.89 -12.21
N LYS A 77 13.60 -13.92 -11.49
CA LYS A 77 12.86 -14.43 -10.32
C LYS A 77 13.04 -13.54 -9.08
N PRO A 78 12.07 -13.52 -8.14
CA PRO A 78 12.30 -12.95 -6.82
C PRO A 78 13.46 -13.70 -6.13
N GLY A 79 14.27 -12.98 -5.39
CA GLY A 79 15.44 -13.57 -4.71
C GLY A 79 16.63 -13.90 -5.58
N GLY A 80 16.54 -13.71 -6.91
CA GLY A 80 17.65 -13.90 -7.86
C GLY A 80 17.46 -15.10 -8.78
N GLY A 81 18.34 -15.16 -9.79
CA GLY A 81 18.24 -16.15 -10.87
C GLY A 81 17.13 -15.85 -11.87
N THR A 82 17.08 -16.63 -12.94
CA THR A 82 16.16 -16.45 -14.06
C THR A 82 15.41 -17.74 -14.39
N THR A 83 14.29 -17.60 -15.10
CA THR A 83 13.53 -18.69 -15.70
C THR A 83 13.04 -18.30 -17.09
N THR A 84 12.82 -19.26 -17.95
CA THR A 84 12.13 -19.10 -19.24
C THR A 84 10.68 -19.53 -19.15
N ASP A 85 10.27 -20.14 -18.04
CA ASP A 85 8.88 -20.50 -17.76
C ASP A 85 8.14 -19.28 -17.15
N LYS A 86 7.24 -18.71 -17.94
CA LYS A 86 6.47 -17.53 -17.54
C LYS A 86 5.48 -17.81 -16.42
N ASP A 87 4.97 -19.04 -16.30
CA ASP A 87 4.03 -19.40 -15.25
C ASP A 87 4.77 -19.62 -13.92
N GLU A 88 5.95 -20.25 -13.95
CA GLU A 88 6.88 -20.27 -12.80
C GLU A 88 7.21 -18.84 -12.35
N TYR A 89 7.59 -17.97 -13.29
CA TYR A 89 7.89 -16.57 -13.01
C TYR A 89 6.73 -15.86 -12.27
N LYS A 90 5.54 -15.92 -12.86
CA LYS A 90 4.32 -15.30 -12.28
C LYS A 90 4.04 -15.85 -10.89
N ARG A 91 4.06 -17.18 -10.74
CA ARG A 91 3.82 -17.86 -9.47
C ARG A 91 4.77 -17.39 -8.37
N LEU A 92 6.06 -17.40 -8.65
CA LEU A 92 7.07 -17.01 -7.66
C LEU A 92 6.89 -15.55 -7.20
N TRP A 93 6.58 -14.63 -8.12
CA TRP A 93 6.33 -13.24 -7.76
C TRP A 93 5.05 -13.08 -6.94
N VAL A 94 3.97 -13.76 -7.30
CA VAL A 94 2.71 -13.72 -6.54
C VAL A 94 2.89 -14.28 -5.13
N GLN A 95 3.69 -15.34 -4.98
CA GLN A 95 3.97 -15.94 -3.67
C GLN A 95 4.74 -15.00 -2.72
N THR A 96 5.50 -14.04 -3.21
CA THR A 96 6.12 -13.02 -2.33
C THR A 96 5.07 -12.16 -1.61
N GLY A 97 3.82 -12.16 -2.08
CA GLY A 97 2.71 -11.51 -1.37
C GLY A 97 2.37 -12.14 -0.03
N ALA A 98 2.78 -13.39 0.21
CA ALA A 98 2.64 -14.04 1.51
C ALA A 98 3.43 -13.30 2.61
N ASP A 99 4.62 -12.79 2.30
CA ASP A 99 5.42 -12.01 3.24
C ASP A 99 4.65 -10.76 3.69
N SER A 100 4.04 -10.03 2.75
CA SER A 100 3.19 -8.87 3.07
C SER A 100 1.95 -9.24 3.90
N LEU A 101 1.41 -10.45 3.72
CA LEU A 101 0.31 -10.95 4.53
C LEU A 101 0.76 -11.25 5.96
N PHE A 102 1.91 -11.89 6.13
CA PHE A 102 2.49 -12.14 7.46
C PHE A 102 2.80 -10.83 8.19
N ASP A 103 3.40 -9.84 7.51
CA ASP A 103 3.60 -8.50 8.06
C ASP A 103 2.28 -7.88 8.56
N THR A 104 1.16 -8.14 7.87
CA THR A 104 -0.16 -7.66 8.32
C THR A 104 -0.60 -8.31 9.61
N PHE A 105 -0.37 -9.61 9.77
CA PHE A 105 -0.67 -10.33 11.01
C PHE A 105 0.27 -9.98 12.17
N ASP A 106 1.54 -9.73 11.88
CA ASP A 106 2.50 -9.24 12.87
C ASP A 106 2.09 -7.88 13.42
N ARG A 107 1.60 -6.99 12.56
CA ARG A 107 1.00 -5.70 12.98
C ARG A 107 -0.24 -5.92 13.86
N ALA A 108 -1.13 -6.82 13.48
CA ALA A 108 -2.32 -7.11 14.29
C ALA A 108 -1.94 -7.67 15.68
N THR A 109 -0.95 -8.55 15.73
CA THR A 109 -0.41 -9.12 16.97
C THR A 109 0.25 -8.05 17.84
N SER A 110 1.06 -7.20 17.25
CA SER A 110 1.68 -6.06 17.95
C SER A 110 0.64 -5.11 18.52
N ASN A 111 -0.37 -4.74 17.75
CA ASN A 111 -1.48 -3.90 18.20
C ASN A 111 -2.23 -4.51 19.38
N PHE A 112 -2.45 -5.82 19.37
CA PHE A 112 -3.03 -6.52 20.51
C PHE A 112 -2.14 -6.45 21.74
N ASN A 113 -0.84 -6.74 21.60
CA ASN A 113 0.13 -6.78 22.69
C ASN A 113 0.35 -5.41 23.34
N THR A 114 0.23 -4.33 22.60
CA THR A 114 0.30 -2.94 23.10
C THR A 114 -1.02 -2.42 23.68
N GLY A 115 -2.03 -3.29 23.81
CA GLY A 115 -3.37 -2.89 24.28
C GLY A 115 -4.09 -1.96 23.32
N TYR A 116 -3.80 -2.05 22.02
CA TYR A 116 -4.29 -1.18 20.96
C TYR A 116 -3.82 0.28 21.07
N THR A 117 -2.71 0.51 21.73
CA THR A 117 -2.02 1.80 21.69
C THR A 117 -1.29 1.91 20.36
N LEU A 118 -1.85 2.67 19.45
CA LEU A 118 -1.28 2.88 18.12
C LEU A 118 -0.61 4.24 18.04
N ASN A 119 0.59 4.25 17.49
CA ASN A 119 1.19 5.50 17.06
C ASN A 119 0.44 6.00 15.81
N HIS A 120 0.07 7.25 15.84
CA HIS A 120 -0.66 7.87 14.73
C HIS A 120 0.32 8.64 13.85
N PRO A 121 0.17 8.58 12.53
CA PRO A 121 0.89 9.48 11.64
C PRO A 121 0.47 10.93 11.91
N PRO A 122 1.27 11.91 11.48
CA PRO A 122 0.82 13.31 11.45
C PRO A 122 -0.51 13.43 10.73
N ALA A 123 -1.36 14.36 11.16
CA ALA A 123 -2.65 14.59 10.51
C ALA A 123 -2.45 14.92 9.02
N PRO A 124 -3.37 14.56 8.13
CA PRO A 124 -3.30 15.02 6.75
C PRO A 124 -3.43 16.54 6.70
N PRO A 125 -2.90 17.21 5.66
CA PRO A 125 -3.17 18.62 5.43
C PRO A 125 -4.66 18.92 5.48
N SER A 126 -5.04 19.99 6.18
CA SER A 126 -6.45 20.38 6.37
C SER A 126 -7.08 20.91 5.08
N GLU A 127 -6.27 21.41 4.17
CA GLU A 127 -6.65 21.90 2.85
C GLU A 127 -5.58 21.51 1.84
N PHE A 128 -6.00 21.02 0.69
CA PHE A 128 -5.12 20.74 -0.45
C PHE A 128 -5.76 21.27 -1.73
N GLN A 129 -5.14 22.28 -2.32
CA GLN A 129 -5.61 22.95 -3.51
C GLN A 129 -4.73 22.59 -4.71
N VAL A 130 -5.38 22.30 -5.83
CA VAL A 130 -4.72 21.99 -7.10
C VAL A 130 -5.23 22.94 -8.18
N ASN A 131 -4.36 23.87 -8.60
CA ASN A 131 -4.71 24.94 -9.52
C ASN A 131 -4.06 24.74 -10.88
N SER A 132 -4.90 24.58 -11.90
CA SER A 132 -4.48 24.47 -13.30
C SER A 132 -3.97 25.79 -13.84
N GLY A 133 -2.71 25.83 -14.26
CA GLY A 133 -2.07 26.99 -14.91
C GLY A 133 -1.90 26.82 -16.41
N GLY A 134 -1.20 27.76 -17.04
CA GLY A 134 -0.87 27.72 -18.46
C GLY A 134 0.35 26.86 -18.78
N ASP A 135 1.32 26.84 -17.89
CA ASP A 135 2.63 26.17 -18.04
C ASP A 135 2.93 25.20 -16.89
N ARG A 136 2.15 25.22 -15.83
CA ARG A 136 2.34 24.41 -14.63
C ARG A 136 1.01 24.13 -13.93
N ILE A 137 1.04 23.17 -13.00
CA ILE A 137 -0.02 22.96 -12.04
C ILE A 137 0.52 23.34 -10.66
N VAL A 138 -0.15 24.30 -10.00
CA VAL A 138 0.23 24.79 -8.68
C VAL A 138 -0.51 23.99 -7.61
N LEU A 139 0.23 23.43 -6.69
CA LEU A 139 -0.25 22.66 -5.56
C LEU A 139 0.05 23.44 -4.29
N SER A 140 -0.95 23.71 -3.47
CA SER A 140 -0.80 24.39 -2.18
C SER A 140 -1.61 23.71 -1.09
N TRP A 141 -1.13 23.77 0.15
CA TRP A 141 -1.78 23.11 1.26
C TRP A 141 -1.61 23.85 2.58
N LYS A 142 -2.48 23.53 3.54
CA LYS A 142 -2.38 23.98 4.92
C LYS A 142 -1.99 22.83 5.82
N GLY A 143 -0.83 22.96 6.45
CA GLY A 143 -0.17 21.90 7.17
C GLY A 143 -0.11 22.04 8.68
N GLU A 144 -0.71 23.07 9.29
CA GLU A 144 -0.52 23.40 10.72
C GLU A 144 -0.82 22.21 11.66
N SER A 145 -1.84 21.41 11.34
CA SER A 145 -2.17 20.20 12.12
C SER A 145 -1.14 19.09 11.96
N ALA A 146 -0.57 18.93 10.77
CA ALA A 146 0.49 17.95 10.51
C ALA A 146 1.80 18.38 11.16
N GLU A 147 2.17 19.64 10.99
CA GLU A 147 3.41 20.25 11.46
C GLU A 147 3.50 20.35 12.99
N SER A 148 2.36 20.31 13.68
CA SER A 148 2.31 20.24 15.15
C SER A 148 2.63 18.86 15.72
N HIS A 149 2.73 17.83 14.89
CA HIS A 149 3.08 16.49 15.34
C HIS A 149 4.57 16.42 15.77
N PRO A 150 4.88 15.84 16.94
CA PRO A 150 6.25 15.88 17.50
C PRO A 150 7.32 15.29 16.57
N ASN A 151 6.94 14.31 15.78
CA ASN A 151 7.84 13.59 14.88
C ASN A 151 7.55 13.89 13.40
N PHE A 152 6.92 15.02 13.11
CA PHE A 152 6.65 15.41 11.73
C PHE A 152 7.95 15.53 10.92
N ASP A 153 7.97 14.90 9.74
CA ASP A 153 9.11 14.91 8.81
C ASP A 153 8.71 15.23 7.36
N GLY A 154 7.74 16.14 7.20
CA GLY A 154 7.44 16.71 5.89
C GLY A 154 6.30 16.05 5.14
N TYR A 155 6.30 16.27 3.81
CA TYR A 155 5.24 15.89 2.91
C TYR A 155 5.76 15.09 1.72
N SER A 156 4.89 14.24 1.17
CA SER A 156 5.09 13.61 -0.13
C SER A 156 3.87 13.85 -1.02
N ILE A 157 4.11 14.28 -2.26
CA ILE A 157 3.06 14.49 -3.27
C ILE A 157 3.15 13.43 -4.34
N TYR A 158 1.99 12.92 -4.71
CA TYR A 158 1.83 11.88 -5.72
C TYR A 158 0.88 12.33 -6.81
N ARG A 159 1.19 11.92 -8.03
CA ARG A 159 0.44 12.25 -9.24
C ARG A 159 0.05 11.01 -10.03
N ALA A 160 -1.19 10.99 -10.53
CA ALA A 160 -1.66 10.03 -11.52
C ALA A 160 -2.04 10.72 -12.82
N ILE A 161 -1.95 10.01 -13.93
CA ILE A 161 -2.31 10.48 -15.27
C ILE A 161 -3.57 9.76 -15.74
N ALA A 162 -4.47 10.48 -16.37
CA ALA A 162 -5.71 10.05 -17.00
C ALA A 162 -6.83 9.68 -16.01
N LYS A 163 -6.58 8.92 -14.96
CA LYS A 163 -7.61 8.39 -14.04
C LYS A 163 -7.19 8.50 -12.58
N PRO A 164 -8.13 8.77 -11.64
CA PRO A 164 -7.82 8.87 -10.22
C PRO A 164 -7.62 7.52 -9.52
N ASP A 165 -8.05 6.42 -10.12
CA ASP A 165 -8.01 5.05 -9.58
C ASP A 165 -6.85 4.21 -10.12
N THR A 166 -5.85 4.85 -10.68
CA THR A 166 -4.67 4.21 -11.26
C THR A 166 -3.45 4.29 -10.33
N VAL A 167 -2.28 3.98 -10.86
CA VAL A 167 -1.00 4.11 -10.18
C VAL A 167 -0.64 5.58 -10.03
N TYR A 168 -0.26 5.97 -8.83
CA TYR A 168 0.30 7.28 -8.52
C TYR A 168 1.80 7.20 -8.40
N GLU A 169 2.49 8.15 -9.00
CA GLU A 169 3.93 8.33 -8.93
C GLU A 169 4.27 9.45 -7.94
N LYS A 170 5.26 9.26 -7.07
CA LYS A 170 5.76 10.32 -6.19
C LYS A 170 6.54 11.32 -7.03
N ILE A 171 6.09 12.58 -7.03
CA ILE A 171 6.68 13.67 -7.80
C ILE A 171 7.39 14.72 -6.95
N PHE A 172 7.13 14.73 -5.65
CA PHE A 172 7.74 15.67 -4.72
C PHE A 172 7.83 15.07 -3.33
N GLU A 173 8.87 15.46 -2.59
CA GLU A 173 9.06 15.16 -1.19
C GLU A 173 9.86 16.28 -0.54
N CYS A 174 9.48 16.64 0.70
CA CYS A 174 10.28 17.51 1.57
C CYS A 174 10.42 16.88 2.94
N SER A 175 11.39 17.36 3.71
CA SER A 175 11.58 17.04 5.12
C SER A 175 11.05 18.17 6.02
N ALA A 176 11.07 17.97 7.35
CA ALA A 176 10.72 19.03 8.29
C ALA A 176 11.69 20.23 8.21
N SER A 177 12.96 20.01 7.83
CA SER A 177 13.97 21.06 7.75
C SER A 177 13.86 21.95 6.51
N ASP A 178 13.26 21.46 5.45
CA ASP A 178 13.03 22.17 4.18
C ASP A 178 11.53 22.23 3.84
N ASN A 179 10.71 22.28 4.88
CA ASN A 179 9.27 22.29 4.77
C ASN A 179 8.75 23.46 3.92
N VAL A 180 7.82 23.14 3.04
CA VAL A 180 7.12 24.09 2.17
C VAL A 180 5.63 23.75 2.13
N ASN A 181 4.81 24.74 1.78
CA ASN A 181 3.35 24.60 1.69
C ASN A 181 2.84 24.87 0.26
N GLU A 182 3.76 24.90 -0.70
CA GLU A 182 3.47 25.02 -2.12
C GLU A 182 4.48 24.24 -2.95
N PHE A 183 4.00 23.63 -4.02
CA PHE A 183 4.83 22.99 -5.03
C PHE A 183 4.29 23.28 -6.43
N ASN A 184 5.18 23.58 -7.37
CA ASN A 184 4.86 23.83 -8.76
C ASN A 184 5.25 22.62 -9.61
N ASP A 185 4.26 21.83 -10.05
CA ASP A 185 4.51 20.76 -11.01
C ASP A 185 4.68 21.36 -12.42
N MET A 186 5.92 21.32 -12.90
CA MET A 186 6.32 21.85 -14.22
C MET A 186 6.32 20.75 -15.30
N THR A 187 6.05 19.51 -14.95
CA THR A 187 6.19 18.36 -15.85
C THR A 187 4.92 17.95 -16.60
N PRO A 188 3.69 18.43 -16.24
CA PRO A 188 2.49 18.11 -16.97
C PRO A 188 2.56 18.47 -18.44
N GLN A 189 1.94 17.65 -19.26
CA GLN A 189 1.81 17.89 -20.69
C GLN A 189 0.38 18.31 -21.05
N ARG A 190 0.21 19.14 -22.09
CA ARG A 190 -1.10 19.54 -22.57
C ARG A 190 -1.86 18.35 -23.15
N GLY A 191 -3.17 18.33 -22.92
CA GLY A 191 -4.05 17.26 -23.43
C GLY A 191 -4.22 16.08 -22.47
N PHE A 192 -3.53 16.09 -21.33
CA PHE A 192 -3.68 15.07 -20.30
C PHE A 192 -4.38 15.61 -19.06
N ASN A 193 -5.11 14.75 -18.37
CA ASN A 193 -5.71 14.98 -17.08
C ASN A 193 -4.80 14.42 -15.97
N TYR A 194 -4.62 15.18 -14.90
CA TYR A 194 -3.77 14.81 -13.77
C TYR A 194 -4.57 14.82 -12.48
N TYR A 195 -4.28 13.85 -11.62
CA TYR A 195 -4.88 13.72 -10.29
C TYR A 195 -3.76 13.67 -9.26
N TYR A 196 -4.01 14.25 -8.11
CA TYR A 196 -2.99 14.40 -7.08
C TYR A 196 -3.51 13.98 -5.72
N TYR A 197 -2.62 13.56 -4.86
CA TYR A 197 -2.80 13.58 -3.42
C TYR A 197 -1.49 13.95 -2.74
N ILE A 198 -1.62 14.45 -1.51
CA ILE A 198 -0.51 14.74 -0.61
C ILE A 198 -0.68 13.95 0.67
N VAL A 199 0.41 13.50 1.24
CA VAL A 199 0.46 12.88 2.57
C VAL A 199 1.50 13.60 3.41
N SER A 200 1.19 13.77 4.70
CA SER A 200 2.18 14.09 5.72
C SER A 200 2.86 12.83 6.22
N LYS A 201 4.09 12.92 6.63
CA LYS A 201 4.86 11.79 7.16
C LYS A 201 5.58 12.17 8.44
N ASP A 202 5.85 11.16 9.30
CA ASP A 202 6.76 11.27 10.43
C ASP A 202 8.16 10.75 10.06
N ASP A 203 9.09 10.79 11.02
CA ASP A 203 10.46 10.32 10.87
C ASP A 203 10.64 8.81 11.06
N GLY A 204 9.56 8.07 11.34
CA GLY A 204 9.56 6.64 11.60
C GLY A 204 10.13 6.22 12.97
N SER A 205 10.57 7.16 13.80
CA SER A 205 11.19 6.85 15.11
C SER A 205 10.23 6.19 16.09
N GLN A 206 8.94 6.45 15.95
CA GLN A 206 7.87 5.89 16.79
C GLN A 206 7.21 4.65 16.18
N ASN A 207 7.66 4.20 15.02
CA ASN A 207 7.13 2.98 14.44
C ASN A 207 7.77 1.75 15.09
N GLU A 208 7.07 1.18 16.07
CA GLU A 208 7.57 0.03 16.83
C GLU A 208 7.59 -1.26 16.00
N ILE A 209 6.72 -1.36 14.99
CA ILE A 209 6.60 -2.57 14.15
C ILE A 209 7.69 -2.60 13.07
N PHE A 210 7.94 -1.45 12.44
CA PHE A 210 8.98 -1.27 11.43
C PHE A 210 9.82 -0.03 11.77
N PRO A 211 10.74 -0.14 12.75
CA PRO A 211 11.54 0.99 13.18
C PRO A 211 12.25 1.68 12.02
N GLY A 212 12.16 3.00 11.96
CA GLY A 212 12.72 3.81 10.89
C GLY A 212 11.87 3.89 9.62
N THR A 213 10.70 3.22 9.57
CA THR A 213 9.75 3.38 8.47
C THR A 213 8.73 4.46 8.83
N PRO A 214 8.66 5.57 8.07
CA PRO A 214 7.71 6.64 8.34
C PRO A 214 6.26 6.18 8.31
N LEU A 215 5.47 6.63 9.29
CA LEU A 215 4.03 6.56 9.23
C LEU A 215 3.51 7.73 8.39
N VAL A 216 2.55 7.45 7.53
CA VAL A 216 2.01 8.45 6.60
C VAL A 216 0.50 8.64 6.80
N SER A 217 0.04 9.86 6.64
CA SER A 217 -1.39 10.18 6.71
C SER A 217 -2.17 9.48 5.58
N SER A 218 -3.48 9.33 5.78
CA SER A 218 -4.32 8.72 4.75
C SER A 218 -4.44 9.62 3.53
N LYS A 219 -4.12 9.08 2.36
CA LYS A 219 -4.25 9.75 1.06
C LYS A 219 -5.69 10.13 0.71
N PHE A 220 -6.68 9.41 1.26
CA PHE A 220 -8.09 9.61 0.91
C PHE A 220 -8.66 10.96 1.37
N TYR A 221 -8.01 11.64 2.30
CA TYR A 221 -8.42 12.99 2.72
C TYR A 221 -8.02 14.08 1.74
N THR A 222 -6.97 13.85 0.94
CA THR A 222 -6.39 14.86 0.05
C THR A 222 -6.46 14.49 -1.43
N MET A 223 -6.88 13.25 -1.74
CA MET A 223 -6.96 12.77 -3.11
C MET A 223 -7.98 13.56 -3.92
N THR A 224 -7.54 14.14 -5.04
CA THR A 224 -8.42 14.91 -5.92
C THR A 224 -9.31 13.97 -6.74
N ASN A 225 -10.60 14.32 -6.85
CA ASN A 225 -11.57 13.65 -7.70
C ASN A 225 -11.86 14.40 -9.01
N LYS A 226 -11.35 15.64 -9.11
CA LYS A 226 -11.42 16.47 -10.31
C LYS A 226 -10.04 16.54 -10.95
N PRO A 227 -9.97 16.46 -12.30
CA PRO A 227 -8.71 16.56 -12.99
C PRO A 227 -8.15 17.98 -12.98
N ALA A 228 -6.85 18.09 -12.83
CA ALA A 228 -6.08 19.26 -13.20
C ALA A 228 -5.47 19.08 -14.60
N PHE A 229 -5.26 20.15 -15.32
CA PHE A 229 -4.67 20.15 -16.68
C PHE A 229 -4.04 21.49 -17.02
N LEU A 230 -3.15 21.51 -17.98
CA LEU A 230 -2.60 22.76 -18.48
C LEU A 230 -3.64 23.50 -19.36
N ARG A 231 -3.97 24.73 -18.95
CA ARG A 231 -4.90 25.58 -19.68
C ARG A 231 -4.30 26.05 -21.01
N ARG A 232 -5.14 26.23 -22.02
CA ARG A 232 -4.72 26.88 -23.26
C ARG A 232 -4.35 28.34 -22.99
N PRO A 233 -3.33 28.90 -23.68
CA PRO A 233 -3.11 30.32 -23.61
C PRO A 233 -4.35 31.08 -24.05
N ALA A 234 -4.64 32.21 -23.40
CA ALA A 234 -5.71 33.10 -23.85
C ALA A 234 -5.29 33.67 -25.23
N GLY A 235 -6.11 33.41 -26.25
CA GLY A 235 -5.85 33.93 -27.60
C GLY A 235 -5.22 32.95 -28.60
N ALA A 236 -5.18 31.66 -28.29
CA ALA A 236 -4.81 30.61 -29.25
C ALA A 236 -6.05 29.94 -29.86
#